data_ba95ae9bc0bddb1755975d259e574695
#
_entry.id   ba95ae9bc0bddb1755975d259e574695
#
_cell.length_a   1.000
_cell.length_b   1.000
_cell.length_c   1.000
_cell.angle_alpha   90.00
_cell.angle_beta   90.00
_cell.angle_gamma   90.00
#
_symmetry.space_group_name_H-M   'P 1'
#
loop_
_entity.id
_entity.type
_entity.pdbx_description
1 polymer ?
#
loop_
_entity_poly.entity_id
_entity_poly.type
_entity_poly.pdbx_seq_one_letter_code
_entity_poly.pdbx_strand_id
1 'polypeptide(L)'
;VLRGPGAGGVTYADLESAATVVLVGLEPEDEAGMIFLRLRKASRARGTRVVSIAPYASRGLAKMSGQLIRTAPGDETAAIDSLLGHADYGIDATSVILVGERLATVPGALTAAARLAAKTGARLAWVPRRAGDRGAVEAGCLPNLLPGGRPVADAAARVDVGADWGVDVPETPGRDADGIVAALRSGELGGLVIGGVDPDDTTDPAATRAAIEAASFV
;
A
#
# COMPACT_ATOMS: atom_id res chain seq x y z
N VAL A 1 5.87 -1.86 14.91
CA VAL A 1 4.94 -0.73 14.95
C VAL A 1 4.52 -0.42 13.53
N LEU A 2 3.24 -0.59 13.24
CA LEU A 2 2.64 -0.23 11.96
C LEU A 2 2.24 1.24 12.06
N ARG A 3 2.83 2.11 11.25
CA ARG A 3 2.41 3.52 11.21
C ARG A 3 1.45 3.72 10.05
N GLY A 4 0.32 4.37 10.35
CA GLY A 4 -0.58 4.94 9.38
C GLY A 4 -0.22 6.39 9.10
N PRO A 5 -0.91 7.05 8.14
CA PRO A 5 -0.81 8.49 7.95
C PRO A 5 -1.32 9.20 9.21
N GLY A 6 -0.50 10.06 9.80
CA GLY A 6 -0.80 10.79 11.03
C GLY A 6 -0.05 10.31 12.28
N ALA A 7 -0.21 11.02 13.39
CA ALA A 7 0.62 10.92 14.59
C ALA A 7 0.44 9.66 15.46
N GLY A 8 -0.30 8.63 15.02
CA GLY A 8 -0.57 7.43 15.80
C GLY A 8 -0.38 6.15 14.99
N GLY A 9 0.79 5.52 15.10
CA GLY A 9 0.98 4.18 14.52
C GLY A 9 0.08 3.13 15.17
N VAL A 10 -0.28 2.08 14.44
CA VAL A 10 -0.99 0.90 14.97
C VAL A 10 0.04 -0.05 15.57
N THR A 11 -0.15 -0.45 16.82
CA THR A 11 0.69 -1.42 17.52
C THR A 11 0.04 -2.82 17.49
N TYR A 12 0.80 -3.84 17.87
CA TYR A 12 0.24 -5.18 18.05
C TYR A 12 -0.83 -5.23 19.16
N ALA A 13 -0.68 -4.41 20.21
CA ALA A 13 -1.70 -4.28 21.25
C ALA A 13 -3.00 -3.68 20.73
N ASP A 14 -2.91 -2.71 19.84
CA ASP A 14 -4.08 -2.14 19.17
C ASP A 14 -4.81 -3.18 18.32
N LEU A 15 -4.09 -4.04 17.60
CA LEU A 15 -4.70 -5.13 16.83
C LEU A 15 -5.42 -6.13 17.74
N GLU A 16 -4.84 -6.43 18.92
CA GLU A 16 -5.47 -7.33 19.88
C GLU A 16 -6.69 -6.73 20.57
N SER A 17 -6.84 -5.41 20.61
CA SER A 17 -7.95 -4.70 21.25
C SER A 17 -8.99 -4.17 20.26
N ALA A 18 -8.72 -4.23 18.96
CA ALA A 18 -9.65 -3.77 17.94
C ALA A 18 -10.97 -4.55 17.95
N ALA A 19 -12.08 -3.86 17.75
CA ALA A 19 -13.39 -4.51 17.57
C ALA A 19 -13.48 -5.18 16.21
N THR A 20 -13.05 -4.49 15.16
CA THR A 20 -13.00 -5.02 13.78
C THR A 20 -11.63 -4.72 13.16
N VAL A 21 -11.08 -5.70 12.45
CA VAL A 21 -9.88 -5.51 11.61
C VAL A 21 -10.20 -5.86 10.17
N VAL A 22 -10.03 -4.90 9.27
CA VAL A 22 -10.24 -5.07 7.84
C VAL A 22 -8.90 -5.30 7.16
N LEU A 23 -8.78 -6.38 6.41
CA LEU A 23 -7.60 -6.76 5.63
C LEU A 23 -7.87 -6.45 4.16
N VAL A 24 -7.02 -5.65 3.53
CA VAL A 24 -7.15 -5.32 2.11
C VAL A 24 -5.81 -5.50 1.41
N GLY A 25 -5.78 -6.33 0.38
CA GLY A 25 -4.55 -6.67 -0.33
C GLY A 25 -3.48 -7.31 0.55
N LEU A 26 -3.89 -7.98 1.64
CA LEU A 26 -3.02 -8.56 2.66
C LEU A 26 -3.49 -9.95 3.06
N GLU A 27 -2.59 -10.93 3.01
CA GLU A 27 -2.78 -12.25 3.63
C GLU A 27 -1.79 -12.39 4.80
N PRO A 28 -2.23 -12.14 6.04
CA PRO A 28 -1.30 -12.05 7.16
C PRO A 28 -0.58 -13.37 7.48
N GLU A 29 -1.16 -14.54 7.19
CA GLU A 29 -0.51 -15.83 7.46
C GLU A 29 0.77 -15.99 6.64
N ASP A 30 0.75 -15.51 5.38
CA ASP A 30 1.88 -15.66 4.46
C ASP A 30 2.83 -14.44 4.47
N GLU A 31 2.28 -13.23 4.69
CA GLU A 31 3.02 -11.98 4.49
C GLU A 31 3.45 -11.31 5.80
N ALA A 32 2.77 -11.58 6.91
CA ALA A 32 2.98 -10.87 8.18
C ALA A 32 2.62 -11.76 9.39
N GLY A 33 3.34 -12.85 9.58
CA GLY A 33 3.03 -13.90 10.55
C GLY A 33 2.77 -13.40 11.98
N MET A 34 3.47 -12.35 12.45
CA MET A 34 3.19 -11.77 13.76
C MET A 34 1.81 -11.10 13.84
N ILE A 35 1.39 -10.42 12.77
CA ILE A 35 0.04 -9.85 12.67
C ILE A 35 -1.00 -10.98 12.69
N PHE A 36 -0.77 -12.03 11.88
CA PHE A 36 -1.63 -13.21 11.87
C PHE A 36 -1.83 -13.80 13.27
N LEU A 37 -0.74 -14.03 14.01
CA LEU A 37 -0.81 -14.60 15.36
C LEU A 37 -1.60 -13.69 16.32
N ARG A 38 -1.41 -12.36 16.23
CA ARG A 38 -2.15 -11.40 17.06
C ARG A 38 -3.65 -11.39 16.74
N LEU A 39 -4.01 -11.36 15.46
CA LEU A 39 -5.40 -11.39 15.02
C LEU A 39 -6.08 -12.71 15.38
N ARG A 40 -5.41 -13.85 15.18
CA ARG A 40 -5.91 -15.15 15.58
C ARG A 40 -6.14 -15.26 17.10
N LYS A 41 -5.24 -14.70 17.91
CA LYS A 41 -5.42 -14.62 19.37
C LYS A 41 -6.61 -13.73 19.71
N ALA A 42 -6.70 -12.54 19.13
CA ALA A 42 -7.75 -11.58 19.41
C ALA A 42 -9.14 -12.09 19.00
N SER A 43 -9.28 -12.70 17.83
CA SER A 43 -10.56 -13.25 17.38
C SER A 43 -11.08 -14.37 18.31
N ARG A 44 -10.17 -15.20 18.84
CA ARG A 44 -10.55 -16.30 19.76
C ARG A 44 -10.81 -15.84 21.20
N ALA A 45 -9.99 -14.91 21.71
CA ALA A 45 -10.04 -14.54 23.11
C ALA A 45 -10.96 -13.35 23.38
N ARG A 46 -11.16 -12.47 22.42
CA ARG A 46 -11.89 -11.21 22.58
C ARG A 46 -13.02 -10.99 21.59
N GLY A 47 -13.19 -11.90 20.63
CA GLY A 47 -14.23 -11.78 19.61
C GLY A 47 -13.93 -10.69 18.56
N THR A 48 -12.68 -10.26 18.41
CA THR A 48 -12.28 -9.35 17.34
C THR A 48 -12.74 -9.89 16.00
N ARG A 49 -13.50 -9.11 15.28
CA ARG A 49 -13.98 -9.47 13.94
C ARG A 49 -12.88 -9.22 12.93
N VAL A 50 -12.58 -10.21 12.11
CA VAL A 50 -11.62 -10.07 10.99
C VAL A 50 -12.41 -10.14 9.69
N VAL A 51 -12.26 -9.12 8.85
CA VAL A 51 -12.91 -9.02 7.53
C VAL A 51 -11.82 -8.91 6.46
N SER A 52 -11.87 -9.73 5.43
CA SER A 52 -10.89 -9.68 4.34
C SER A 52 -11.58 -9.40 3.01
N ILE A 53 -11.08 -8.39 2.29
CA ILE A 53 -11.43 -8.13 0.89
C ILE A 53 -10.44 -8.92 0.03
N ALA A 54 -10.92 -9.99 -0.61
CA ALA A 54 -10.08 -10.92 -1.36
C ALA A 54 -10.92 -11.75 -2.35
N PRO A 55 -10.31 -12.37 -3.37
CA PRO A 55 -11.03 -13.21 -4.33
C PRO A 55 -11.51 -14.55 -3.74
N TYR A 56 -10.88 -15.02 -2.68
CA TYR A 56 -11.23 -16.29 -2.02
C TYR A 56 -10.89 -16.24 -0.53
N ALA A 57 -11.54 -17.12 0.23
CA ALA A 57 -11.23 -17.30 1.65
C ALA A 57 -9.95 -18.13 1.80
N SER A 58 -8.92 -17.51 2.35
CA SER A 58 -7.65 -18.18 2.63
C SER A 58 -7.77 -19.12 3.85
N ARG A 59 -6.78 -20.00 4.00
CA ARG A 59 -6.64 -20.82 5.22
C ARG A 59 -6.36 -19.96 6.45
N GLY A 60 -5.58 -18.88 6.26
CA GLY A 60 -5.30 -17.89 7.30
C GLY A 60 -6.57 -17.21 7.79
N LEU A 61 -7.42 -16.73 6.87
CA LEU A 61 -8.70 -16.13 7.21
C LEU A 61 -9.60 -17.08 8.00
N ALA A 62 -9.70 -18.34 7.58
CA ALA A 62 -10.46 -19.36 8.30
C ALA A 62 -9.93 -19.60 9.72
N LYS A 63 -8.61 -19.64 9.93
CA LYS A 63 -7.97 -19.78 11.25
C LYS A 63 -8.21 -18.60 12.19
N MET A 64 -8.51 -17.43 11.63
CA MET A 64 -8.89 -16.20 12.36
C MET A 64 -10.40 -16.09 12.55
N SER A 65 -11.20 -17.09 12.11
CA SER A 65 -12.67 -17.06 12.07
C SER A 65 -13.19 -15.83 11.32
N GLY A 66 -12.46 -15.39 10.29
CA GLY A 66 -12.74 -14.17 9.57
C GLY A 66 -13.82 -14.33 8.50
N GLN A 67 -14.37 -13.20 8.09
CA GLN A 67 -15.37 -13.08 7.03
C GLN A 67 -14.71 -12.62 5.71
N LEU A 68 -15.14 -13.22 4.60
CA LEU A 68 -14.70 -12.82 3.27
C LEU A 68 -15.72 -11.86 2.64
N ILE A 69 -15.23 -10.75 2.13
CA ILE A 69 -15.90 -9.94 1.11
C ILE A 69 -15.27 -10.35 -0.21
N ARG A 70 -15.98 -11.21 -0.93
CA ARG A 70 -15.47 -11.74 -2.20
C ARG A 70 -15.43 -10.65 -3.25
N THR A 71 -14.24 -10.42 -3.81
CA THR A 71 -13.96 -9.32 -4.73
C THR A 71 -13.05 -9.83 -5.84
N ALA A 72 -13.37 -9.54 -7.08
CA ALA A 72 -12.47 -9.85 -8.19
C ALA A 72 -11.18 -9.00 -8.09
N PRO A 73 -10.01 -9.52 -8.51
CA PRO A 73 -8.80 -8.71 -8.59
C PRO A 73 -9.03 -7.47 -9.47
N GLY A 74 -8.72 -6.29 -8.92
CA GLY A 74 -8.95 -5.00 -9.57
C GLY A 74 -10.22 -4.25 -9.11
N ASP A 75 -11.18 -4.95 -8.47
CA ASP A 75 -12.43 -4.36 -7.98
C ASP A 75 -12.36 -3.94 -6.49
N GLU A 76 -11.17 -3.99 -5.87
CA GLU A 76 -10.99 -3.70 -4.45
C GLU A 76 -11.44 -2.29 -4.08
N THR A 77 -11.27 -1.31 -4.98
CA THR A 77 -11.74 0.07 -4.77
C THR A 77 -13.23 0.11 -4.50
N ALA A 78 -14.04 -0.53 -5.34
CA ALA A 78 -15.49 -0.59 -5.19
C ALA A 78 -15.91 -1.37 -3.93
N ALA A 79 -15.20 -2.47 -3.62
CA ALA A 79 -15.45 -3.26 -2.42
C ALA A 79 -15.16 -2.47 -1.13
N ILE A 80 -14.08 -1.68 -1.09
CA ILE A 80 -13.75 -0.81 0.05
C ILE A 80 -14.83 0.27 0.21
N ASP A 81 -15.24 0.91 -0.88
CA ASP A 81 -16.27 1.96 -0.85
C ASP A 81 -17.63 1.42 -0.39
N SER A 82 -17.96 0.20 -0.75
CA SER A 82 -19.21 -0.44 -0.30
C SER A 82 -19.29 -0.57 1.23
N LEU A 83 -18.14 -0.72 1.92
CA LEU A 83 -18.11 -0.80 3.39
C LEU A 83 -18.67 0.43 4.09
N LEU A 84 -18.65 1.60 3.44
CA LEU A 84 -19.25 2.83 3.99
C LEU A 84 -20.78 2.74 4.14
N GLY A 85 -21.44 1.89 3.36
CA GLY A 85 -22.89 1.68 3.39
C GLY A 85 -23.33 0.47 4.22
N HIS A 86 -22.40 -0.34 4.72
CA HIS A 86 -22.70 -1.59 5.41
C HIS A 86 -22.39 -1.52 6.91
N ALA A 87 -23.39 -1.16 7.71
CA ALA A 87 -23.28 -1.13 9.18
C ALA A 87 -22.96 -2.53 9.79
N ASP A 88 -23.24 -3.61 9.07
CA ASP A 88 -23.06 -4.99 9.54
C ASP A 88 -21.62 -5.33 9.89
N TYR A 89 -20.65 -4.66 9.26
CA TYR A 89 -19.22 -4.86 9.57
C TYR A 89 -18.75 -4.10 10.80
N GLY A 90 -19.54 -3.14 11.31
CA GLY A 90 -19.24 -2.38 12.53
C GLY A 90 -17.87 -1.70 12.48
N ILE A 91 -17.57 -1.02 11.36
CA ILE A 91 -16.31 -0.30 11.20
C ILE A 91 -16.46 1.10 11.77
N ASP A 92 -15.70 1.38 12.82
CA ASP A 92 -15.73 2.63 13.57
C ASP A 92 -14.34 3.02 14.10
N ALA A 93 -14.26 3.98 15.02
CA ALA A 93 -13.01 4.45 15.60
C ALA A 93 -12.25 3.37 16.43
N THR A 94 -12.90 2.27 16.79
CA THR A 94 -12.27 1.12 17.49
C THR A 94 -11.70 0.09 16.51
N SER A 95 -11.87 0.33 15.21
CA SER A 95 -11.48 -0.57 14.15
C SER A 95 -10.10 -0.23 13.56
N VAL A 96 -9.48 -1.20 12.90
CA VAL A 96 -8.21 -1.04 12.20
C VAL A 96 -8.34 -1.54 10.77
N ILE A 97 -7.86 -0.74 9.81
CA ILE A 97 -7.74 -1.12 8.41
C ILE A 97 -6.27 -1.41 8.12
N LEU A 98 -5.96 -2.65 7.75
CA LEU A 98 -4.62 -3.07 7.34
C LEU A 98 -4.55 -3.20 5.82
N VAL A 99 -3.66 -2.42 5.23
CA VAL A 99 -3.43 -2.38 3.79
C VAL A 99 -2.12 -3.08 3.46
N GLY A 100 -2.17 -4.08 2.60
CA GLY A 100 -0.99 -4.75 2.07
C GLY A 100 -0.45 -4.08 0.80
N GLU A 101 0.76 -4.45 0.42
CA GLU A 101 1.47 -3.92 -0.74
C GLU A 101 0.69 -4.13 -2.06
N ARG A 102 0.04 -5.28 -2.21
CA ARG A 102 -0.75 -5.59 -3.42
C ARG A 102 -1.85 -4.58 -3.73
N LEU A 103 -2.35 -3.86 -2.71
CA LEU A 103 -3.37 -2.85 -2.95
C LEU A 103 -2.86 -1.66 -3.77
N ALA A 104 -1.56 -1.41 -3.76
CA ALA A 104 -0.95 -0.33 -4.54
C ALA A 104 -1.05 -0.55 -6.07
N THR A 105 -1.25 -1.80 -6.52
CA THR A 105 -1.43 -2.13 -7.94
C THR A 105 -2.85 -1.88 -8.44
N VAL A 106 -3.79 -1.56 -7.55
CA VAL A 106 -5.20 -1.33 -7.91
C VAL A 106 -5.47 0.18 -7.92
N PRO A 107 -5.82 0.77 -9.09
CA PRO A 107 -6.06 2.20 -9.20
C PRO A 107 -7.12 2.70 -8.21
N GLY A 108 -6.78 3.72 -7.43
CA GLY A 108 -7.69 4.36 -6.47
C GLY A 108 -7.92 3.60 -5.14
N ALA A 109 -7.44 2.36 -4.99
CA ALA A 109 -7.73 1.55 -3.83
C ALA A 109 -7.10 2.07 -2.53
N LEU A 110 -5.87 2.60 -2.58
CA LEU A 110 -5.25 3.27 -1.43
C LEU A 110 -6.04 4.52 -1.01
N THR A 111 -6.53 5.30 -1.98
CA THR A 111 -7.39 6.47 -1.71
C THR A 111 -8.73 6.05 -1.10
N ALA A 112 -9.32 4.95 -1.57
CA ALA A 112 -10.56 4.40 -1.00
C ALA A 112 -10.34 3.94 0.45
N ALA A 113 -9.24 3.26 0.76
CA ALA A 113 -8.89 2.87 2.13
C ALA A 113 -8.69 4.08 3.06
N ALA A 114 -8.02 5.14 2.57
CA ALA A 114 -7.86 6.39 3.32
C ALA A 114 -9.21 7.08 3.55
N ARG A 115 -10.10 7.09 2.55
CA ARG A 115 -11.46 7.65 2.65
C ARG A 115 -12.30 6.87 3.65
N LEU A 116 -12.24 5.53 3.63
CA LEU A 116 -12.93 4.68 4.60
C LEU A 116 -12.46 5.00 6.02
N ALA A 117 -11.16 5.05 6.25
CA ALA A 117 -10.58 5.40 7.54
C ALA A 117 -11.04 6.78 8.02
N ALA A 118 -10.98 7.80 7.16
CA ALA A 118 -11.38 9.17 7.51
C ALA A 118 -12.88 9.28 7.86
N LYS A 119 -13.74 8.54 7.16
CA LYS A 119 -15.20 8.60 7.40
C LYS A 119 -15.66 7.80 8.61
N THR A 120 -14.98 6.69 8.91
CA THR A 120 -15.35 5.81 10.03
C THR A 120 -14.60 6.14 11.32
N GLY A 121 -13.51 6.90 11.25
CA GLY A 121 -12.58 7.09 12.34
C GLY A 121 -11.65 5.88 12.58
N ALA A 122 -11.77 4.83 11.79
CA ALA A 122 -10.91 3.64 11.89
C ALA A 122 -9.44 4.01 11.65
N ARG A 123 -8.55 3.35 12.36
CA ARG A 123 -7.10 3.56 12.20
C ARG A 123 -6.60 2.82 10.96
N LEU A 124 -5.86 3.51 10.11
CA LEU A 124 -5.28 2.96 8.90
C LEU A 124 -3.79 2.64 9.11
N ALA A 125 -3.36 1.46 8.69
CA ALA A 125 -1.95 1.09 8.70
C ALA A 125 -1.55 0.31 7.45
N TRP A 126 -0.39 0.65 6.90
CA TRP A 126 0.25 -0.11 5.83
C TRP A 126 1.15 -1.18 6.42
N VAL A 127 1.07 -2.38 5.84
CA VAL A 127 1.90 -3.54 6.18
C VAL A 127 2.87 -3.79 5.03
N PRO A 128 4.13 -3.34 5.14
CA PRO A 128 5.14 -3.61 4.10
C PRO A 128 5.52 -5.09 4.10
N ARG A 129 5.85 -5.64 2.94
CA ARG A 129 6.34 -7.03 2.80
C ARG A 129 7.82 -7.16 3.08
N ARG A 130 8.60 -6.14 2.72
CA ARG A 130 10.06 -6.15 2.86
C ARG A 130 10.51 -5.18 3.95
N ALA A 131 11.59 -5.52 4.62
CA ALA A 131 12.12 -4.71 5.73
C ALA A 131 12.52 -3.28 5.29
N GLY A 132 12.93 -3.12 4.03
CA GLY A 132 13.37 -1.83 3.48
C GLY A 132 12.27 -0.93 2.93
N ASP A 133 11.06 -1.44 2.65
CA ASP A 133 10.00 -0.71 1.95
C ASP A 133 9.63 0.61 2.64
N ARG A 134 9.50 0.55 3.95
CA ARG A 134 9.20 1.75 4.72
C ARG A 134 10.33 2.77 4.69
N GLY A 135 11.57 2.32 4.88
CA GLY A 135 12.75 3.18 4.79
C GLY A 135 12.89 3.81 3.41
N ALA A 136 12.57 3.09 2.35
CA ALA A 136 12.55 3.61 1.00
C ALA A 136 11.52 4.75 0.84
N VAL A 137 10.31 4.58 1.34
CA VAL A 137 9.30 5.66 1.33
C VAL A 137 9.75 6.87 2.16
N GLU A 138 10.32 6.65 3.34
CA GLU A 138 10.86 7.72 4.19
C GLU A 138 12.07 8.43 3.56
N ALA A 139 12.86 7.72 2.75
CA ALA A 139 13.96 8.29 1.98
C ALA A 139 13.50 9.03 0.69
N GLY A 140 12.21 8.96 0.36
CA GLY A 140 11.66 9.62 -0.82
C GLY A 140 11.81 8.81 -2.11
N CYS A 141 11.95 7.48 -2.03
CA CYS A 141 12.09 6.60 -3.20
C CYS A 141 10.76 6.33 -3.93
N LEU A 142 9.89 7.34 -4.01
CA LEU A 142 8.70 7.33 -4.87
C LEU A 142 8.70 8.58 -5.75
N PRO A 143 8.12 8.52 -6.96
CA PRO A 143 8.18 9.63 -7.91
C PRO A 143 7.63 10.96 -7.39
N ASN A 144 6.72 10.92 -6.44
CA ASN A 144 6.04 12.08 -5.86
C ASN A 144 6.56 12.49 -4.48
N LEU A 145 7.65 11.85 -3.99
CA LEU A 145 8.19 12.11 -2.66
C LEU A 145 9.62 12.65 -2.70
N LEU A 146 9.93 13.40 -1.67
CA LEU A 146 11.26 13.87 -1.28
C LEU A 146 11.68 13.22 0.04
N PRO A 147 12.96 13.29 0.42
CA PRO A 147 13.44 12.81 1.71
C PRO A 147 12.58 13.27 2.89
N GLY A 148 12.33 12.36 3.82
CA GLY A 148 11.37 12.55 4.92
C GLY A 148 9.93 12.21 4.55
N GLY A 149 9.69 11.60 3.37
CA GLY A 149 8.35 11.27 2.89
C GLY A 149 7.50 12.51 2.56
N ARG A 150 8.14 13.63 2.30
CA ARG A 150 7.49 14.92 2.00
C ARG A 150 7.05 14.94 0.53
N PRO A 151 5.85 15.46 0.21
CA PRO A 151 5.40 15.56 -1.18
C PRO A 151 6.29 16.49 -2.02
N VAL A 152 6.59 16.11 -3.26
CA VAL A 152 7.25 16.99 -4.26
C VAL A 152 6.45 18.28 -4.50
N ALA A 153 5.12 18.22 -4.38
CA ALA A 153 4.25 19.40 -4.51
C ALA A 153 4.44 20.45 -3.38
N ASP A 154 5.05 20.07 -2.25
CA ASP A 154 5.35 21.00 -1.16
C ASP A 154 6.55 21.90 -1.51
N ALA A 155 6.29 23.20 -1.71
CA ALA A 155 7.32 24.16 -2.07
C ALA A 155 8.40 24.30 -0.98
N ALA A 156 8.03 24.25 0.30
CA ALA A 156 8.99 24.36 1.39
C ALA A 156 9.93 23.14 1.41
N ALA A 157 9.38 21.93 1.18
CA ALA A 157 10.18 20.72 1.09
C ALA A 157 11.18 20.77 -0.07
N ARG A 158 10.79 21.32 -1.24
CA ARG A 158 11.69 21.48 -2.37
C ARG A 158 12.82 22.47 -2.08
N VAL A 159 12.52 23.58 -1.41
CA VAL A 159 13.53 24.58 -1.01
C VAL A 159 14.55 23.95 -0.06
N ASP A 160 14.10 23.24 0.96
CA ASP A 160 14.98 22.58 1.92
C ASP A 160 15.90 21.56 1.25
N VAL A 161 15.33 20.66 0.44
CA VAL A 161 16.10 19.62 -0.26
C VAL A 161 17.02 20.22 -1.32
N GLY A 162 16.56 21.24 -2.05
CA GLY A 162 17.37 21.94 -3.04
C GLY A 162 18.59 22.62 -2.41
N ALA A 163 18.42 23.21 -1.22
CA ALA A 163 19.51 23.82 -0.48
C ALA A 163 20.58 22.79 -0.06
N ASP A 164 20.14 21.62 0.44
CA ASP A 164 21.06 20.55 0.84
C ASP A 164 21.76 19.88 -0.35
N TRP A 165 21.07 19.70 -1.46
CA TRP A 165 21.62 19.05 -2.65
C TRP A 165 22.33 20.00 -3.61
N GLY A 166 22.16 21.30 -3.45
CA GLY A 166 22.73 22.32 -4.33
C GLY A 166 22.14 22.34 -5.74
N VAL A 167 20.86 21.92 -5.88
CA VAL A 167 20.16 21.83 -7.16
C VAL A 167 18.72 22.33 -7.03
N ASP A 168 18.13 22.74 -8.15
CA ASP A 168 16.72 23.03 -8.21
C ASP A 168 15.92 21.72 -8.29
N VAL A 169 15.01 21.51 -7.33
CA VAL A 169 14.14 20.34 -7.29
C VAL A 169 12.90 20.59 -8.15
N PRO A 170 12.60 19.71 -9.13
CA PRO A 170 11.42 19.86 -9.97
C PRO A 170 10.11 19.93 -9.18
N GLU A 171 9.14 20.69 -9.68
CA GLU A 171 7.81 20.81 -9.06
C GLU A 171 6.88 19.63 -9.36
N THR A 172 7.16 18.94 -10.45
CA THR A 172 6.35 17.82 -10.93
C THR A 172 6.93 16.49 -10.46
N PRO A 173 6.10 15.54 -10.09
CA PRO A 173 6.54 14.17 -9.82
C PRO A 173 7.31 13.56 -10.98
N GLY A 174 8.28 12.70 -10.67
CA GLY A 174 8.91 11.83 -11.65
C GLY A 174 7.92 10.80 -12.22
N ARG A 175 8.38 10.00 -13.19
CA ARG A 175 7.60 8.88 -13.72
C ARG A 175 7.63 7.69 -12.77
N ASP A 176 6.51 7.01 -12.64
CA ASP A 176 6.45 5.67 -12.06
C ASP A 176 6.98 4.62 -13.07
N ALA A 177 6.98 3.35 -12.68
CA ALA A 177 7.51 2.27 -13.50
C ALA A 177 6.80 2.17 -14.85
N ASP A 178 5.46 2.26 -14.87
CA ASP A 178 4.68 2.18 -16.10
C ASP A 178 4.95 3.40 -17.01
N GLY A 179 5.08 4.59 -16.42
CA GLY A 179 5.46 5.82 -17.14
C GLY A 179 6.88 5.78 -17.71
N ILE A 180 7.83 5.12 -17.02
CA ILE A 180 9.19 4.90 -17.54
C ILE A 180 9.14 3.95 -18.74
N VAL A 181 8.44 2.82 -18.61
CA VAL A 181 8.27 1.84 -19.70
C VAL A 181 7.63 2.48 -20.93
N ALA A 182 6.58 3.28 -20.74
CA ALA A 182 5.92 4.00 -21.84
C ALA A 182 6.86 5.00 -22.52
N ALA A 183 7.63 5.78 -21.76
CA ALA A 183 8.54 6.80 -22.27
C ALA A 183 9.76 6.20 -23.01
N LEU A 184 10.26 5.05 -22.58
CA LEU A 184 11.30 4.31 -23.32
C LEU A 184 10.78 3.81 -24.66
N ARG A 185 9.59 3.21 -24.67
CA ARG A 185 8.97 2.70 -25.91
C ARG A 185 8.62 3.81 -26.92
N SER A 186 8.27 4.99 -26.43
CA SER A 186 8.02 6.16 -27.30
C SER A 186 9.29 6.88 -27.77
N GLY A 187 10.46 6.52 -27.21
CA GLY A 187 11.73 7.21 -27.49
C GLY A 187 11.89 8.55 -26.76
N GLU A 188 11.00 8.88 -25.82
CA GLU A 188 11.11 10.08 -25.00
C GLU A 188 12.25 9.95 -23.95
N LEU A 189 12.50 8.73 -23.50
CA LEU A 189 13.69 8.35 -22.72
C LEU A 189 14.63 7.52 -23.58
N GLY A 190 15.90 7.91 -23.61
CA GLY A 190 16.91 7.18 -24.37
C GLY A 190 17.70 6.18 -23.52
N GLY A 191 17.69 6.29 -22.22
CA GLY A 191 18.47 5.46 -21.31
C GLY A 191 17.68 4.96 -20.10
N LEU A 192 18.12 3.81 -19.58
CA LEU A 192 17.55 3.16 -18.41
C LEU A 192 18.67 2.68 -17.48
N VAL A 193 18.54 2.93 -16.18
CA VAL A 193 19.30 2.24 -15.14
C VAL A 193 18.36 1.31 -14.41
N ILE A 194 18.64 0.01 -14.42
CA ILE A 194 17.82 -1.03 -13.80
C ILE A 194 18.66 -1.80 -12.79
N GLY A 195 18.13 -2.04 -11.60
CA GLY A 195 18.83 -2.75 -10.54
C GLY A 195 17.89 -3.61 -9.72
N GLY A 196 18.13 -4.94 -9.72
CA GLY A 196 17.37 -5.90 -8.91
C GLY A 196 15.89 -6.02 -9.29
N VAL A 197 15.55 -5.69 -10.53
CA VAL A 197 14.17 -5.82 -11.07
C VAL A 197 14.13 -6.98 -12.05
N ASP A 198 13.20 -7.89 -11.86
CA ASP A 198 12.85 -8.90 -12.86
C ASP A 198 11.70 -8.32 -13.73
N PRO A 199 11.85 -8.26 -15.06
CA PRO A 199 10.76 -7.83 -15.93
C PRO A 199 9.46 -8.60 -15.74
N ASP A 200 9.54 -9.88 -15.33
CA ASP A 200 8.35 -10.71 -15.06
C ASP A 200 7.56 -10.29 -13.82
N ASP A 201 8.15 -9.52 -12.92
CA ASP A 201 7.50 -8.97 -11.74
C ASP A 201 6.80 -7.62 -11.99
N THR A 202 6.87 -7.10 -13.22
CA THR A 202 6.25 -5.82 -13.58
C THR A 202 4.78 -5.98 -14.00
N THR A 203 4.05 -4.86 -14.04
CA THR A 203 2.62 -4.84 -14.42
C THR A 203 2.38 -5.40 -15.82
N ASP A 204 3.30 -5.10 -16.77
CA ASP A 204 3.30 -5.65 -18.12
C ASP A 204 4.71 -6.14 -18.49
N PRO A 205 4.99 -7.44 -18.29
CA PRO A 205 6.29 -8.03 -18.59
C PRO A 205 6.72 -7.87 -20.04
N ALA A 206 5.79 -8.00 -20.98
CA ALA A 206 6.08 -7.89 -22.41
C ALA A 206 6.47 -6.45 -22.79
N ALA A 207 5.71 -5.47 -22.31
CA ALA A 207 6.02 -4.06 -22.52
C ALA A 207 7.35 -3.66 -21.86
N THR A 208 7.64 -4.19 -20.70
CA THR A 208 8.90 -3.92 -19.98
C THR A 208 10.11 -4.47 -20.75
N ARG A 209 10.06 -5.70 -21.26
CA ARG A 209 11.12 -6.26 -22.12
C ARG A 209 11.32 -5.44 -23.39
N ALA A 210 10.21 -5.08 -24.08
CA ALA A 210 10.28 -4.25 -25.27
C ALA A 210 10.87 -2.86 -24.98
N ALA A 211 10.60 -2.29 -23.81
CA ALA A 211 11.18 -1.01 -23.39
C ALA A 211 12.70 -1.11 -23.14
N ILE A 212 13.15 -2.20 -22.51
CA ILE A 212 14.58 -2.48 -22.30
C ILE A 212 15.29 -2.63 -23.64
N GLU A 213 14.69 -3.35 -24.60
CA GLU A 213 15.27 -3.53 -25.95
C GLU A 213 15.29 -2.23 -26.75
N ALA A 214 14.33 -1.35 -26.57
CA ALA A 214 14.24 -0.07 -27.27
C ALA A 214 15.18 1.00 -26.71
N ALA A 215 15.68 0.83 -25.50
CA ALA A 215 16.58 1.79 -24.86
C ALA A 215 17.93 1.81 -25.58
N SER A 216 18.45 3.03 -25.85
CA SER A 216 19.78 3.20 -26.45
C SER A 216 20.91 2.84 -25.47
N PHE A 217 20.61 2.85 -24.17
CA PHE A 217 21.50 2.54 -23.07
C PHE A 217 20.74 1.86 -21.93
N VAL A 218 21.25 0.74 -21.43
CA VAL A 218 20.77 0.03 -20.24
C VAL A 218 21.93 -0.29 -19.32
#